data_5bedec0824a6fa58020e4c3d9f267e0b
#
_entry.id   5bedec0824a6fa58020e4c3d9f267e0b
#
_cell.length_a   1.000
_cell.length_b   1.000
_cell.length_c   1.000
_cell.angle_alpha   90.00
_cell.angle_beta   90.00
_cell.angle_gamma   90.00
#
_symmetry.space_group_name_H-M   'P 1'
#
loop_
_entity.id
_entity.type
_entity.pdbx_description
1 polymer ?
#
loop_
_entity_poly.entity_id
_entity_poly.type
_entity_poly.pdbx_seq_one_letter_code
_entity_poly.pdbx_strand_id
1 'polypeptide(L)'
;MAKQQLSWQDISARMLKHREETIAAVHPAVPQVPQDLPLNVTALPGRLLPADVVAITDTSTEGLIQKLADGDVTCTAVTTAFLQRAGLASRLSNCTTELLPDRALARAKHLDECFASHGPVGPLHGLPISVKEHLSMKGLDINAGFVSWVGRIAPDDALILKLLRRAGAVFYARTTEPQALMHLETDNNIYGVTVNPYNTSLTSGGSSGGEGALIGLRGSCLGIGTDIGGSIRSPAANNGVFGFRPTSYRLPVGGWAATMLGSEQIIPVIGPLSTSLDGIKVFMKTLIDQQPWLYEPSLVTLPWKVTSTSLLRTDPNGKRKLRVGILADDGVVKPHPPIVRGIDALVTKLRGHPHIELVKFPPYKHDEAWRTISGLYFRDGAAEEREAIDASGEPWRPLTHFIITDNPDVKELSVSELWGRTQARDGYKTAYAQHWNSVGTSLPGPDSKADVEVKAMAELENMVDVILTPTGPGCAPPHDCSRYWGYTAQWNLLDYPCLVFPTGLQAGSEDKADEGYMPRNEQDKYNHELYKPETYTDAPISLQLVGRRYEDEKLIEALEMIIEVAGLPFGDVRVKQ
;
A
#
# COMPACT_ATOMS: atom_id res chain seq x y z
N MET A 1 -40.41 -3.88 24.45
CA MET A 1 -40.29 -2.82 23.45
C MET A 1 -39.20 -3.26 22.48
N ALA A 2 -39.55 -3.57 21.22
CA ALA A 2 -38.56 -3.84 20.21
C ALA A 2 -37.68 -2.59 20.08
N LYS A 3 -36.36 -2.71 20.23
CA LYS A 3 -35.44 -1.61 19.93
C LYS A 3 -35.66 -1.28 18.43
N GLN A 4 -36.09 -0.07 18.13
CA GLN A 4 -36.23 0.41 16.78
C GLN A 4 -34.84 0.24 16.13
N GLN A 5 -34.74 -0.59 15.09
CA GLN A 5 -33.49 -0.80 14.37
C GLN A 5 -33.17 0.50 13.66
N LEU A 6 -32.00 1.08 13.93
CA LEU A 6 -31.54 2.30 13.29
C LEU A 6 -31.35 2.04 11.78
N SER A 7 -31.71 2.99 10.95
CA SER A 7 -31.39 2.95 9.52
C SER A 7 -29.88 3.03 9.32
N TRP A 8 -29.40 2.54 8.16
CA TRP A 8 -27.98 2.68 7.84
C TRP A 8 -27.54 4.15 7.78
N GLN A 9 -28.43 5.07 7.38
CA GLN A 9 -28.18 6.51 7.37
C GLN A 9 -28.00 7.06 8.81
N ASP A 10 -28.82 6.62 9.76
CA ASP A 10 -28.69 7.04 11.16
C ASP A 10 -27.38 6.53 11.77
N ILE A 11 -26.97 5.30 11.42
CA ILE A 11 -25.68 4.73 11.85
C ILE A 11 -24.53 5.55 11.28
N SER A 12 -24.56 5.84 9.98
CA SER A 12 -23.55 6.68 9.31
C SER A 12 -23.47 8.08 9.94
N ALA A 13 -24.60 8.76 10.13
CA ALA A 13 -24.63 10.07 10.76
C ALA A 13 -24.02 10.08 12.17
N ARG A 14 -24.26 9.02 12.95
CA ARG A 14 -23.63 8.84 14.28
C ARG A 14 -22.11 8.67 14.18
N MET A 15 -21.61 7.89 13.22
CA MET A 15 -20.17 7.68 13.05
C MET A 15 -19.46 8.93 12.54
N LEU A 16 -20.09 9.66 11.62
CA LEU A 16 -19.58 10.96 11.16
C LEU A 16 -19.53 11.98 12.28
N LYS A 17 -20.56 12.03 13.12
CA LYS A 17 -20.58 12.90 14.30
C LYS A 17 -19.46 12.51 15.28
N HIS A 18 -19.28 11.24 15.56
CA HIS A 18 -18.17 10.74 16.41
C HIS A 18 -16.82 11.19 15.86
N ARG A 19 -16.57 11.03 14.56
CA ARG A 19 -15.34 11.52 13.92
C ARG A 19 -15.11 13.01 14.17
N GLU A 20 -16.12 13.84 13.91
CA GLU A 20 -16.01 15.30 14.14
C GLU A 20 -15.76 15.64 15.61
N GLU A 21 -16.37 14.91 16.53
CA GLU A 21 -16.12 15.06 17.98
C GLU A 21 -14.65 14.73 18.32
N THR A 22 -14.07 13.69 17.72
CA THR A 22 -12.64 13.35 17.94
C THR A 22 -11.69 14.39 17.35
N ILE A 23 -12.03 14.98 16.19
CA ILE A 23 -11.26 16.09 15.59
C ILE A 23 -11.37 17.36 16.46
N ALA A 24 -12.56 17.65 16.97
CA ALA A 24 -12.77 18.81 17.86
C ALA A 24 -12.05 18.68 19.21
N ALA A 25 -11.77 17.46 19.66
CA ALA A 25 -11.00 17.18 20.90
C ALA A 25 -9.49 17.42 20.74
N VAL A 26 -8.98 17.70 19.54
CA VAL A 26 -7.56 18.01 19.33
C VAL A 26 -7.24 19.42 19.82
N HIS A 27 -6.20 19.53 20.65
CA HIS A 27 -5.68 20.81 21.15
C HIS A 27 -4.18 20.95 20.90
N PRO A 28 -3.70 22.10 20.36
CA PRO A 28 -4.46 23.23 19.82
C PRO A 28 -5.45 22.84 18.72
N ALA A 29 -6.52 23.62 18.53
CA ALA A 29 -7.62 23.26 17.63
C ALA A 29 -7.16 23.10 16.18
N VAL A 30 -7.77 22.13 15.49
CA VAL A 30 -7.54 21.92 14.05
C VAL A 30 -8.09 23.12 13.26
N PRO A 31 -7.29 23.73 12.36
CA PRO A 31 -7.74 24.86 11.54
C PRO A 31 -8.98 24.55 10.72
N GLN A 32 -9.81 25.58 10.49
CA GLN A 32 -10.92 25.48 9.54
C GLN A 32 -10.39 25.46 8.11
N VAL A 33 -11.04 24.70 7.24
CA VAL A 33 -10.73 24.70 5.80
C VAL A 33 -11.53 25.77 5.08
N PRO A 34 -11.00 26.39 3.99
CA PRO A 34 -11.76 27.29 3.13
C PRO A 34 -13.00 26.61 2.53
N GLN A 35 -14.04 27.37 2.23
CA GLN A 35 -15.23 26.84 1.56
C GLN A 35 -14.92 26.39 0.12
N ASP A 36 -14.13 27.16 -0.61
CA ASP A 36 -13.69 26.85 -1.97
C ASP A 36 -12.32 26.20 -1.93
N LEU A 37 -12.28 24.88 -2.13
CA LEU A 37 -11.04 24.10 -2.18
C LEU A 37 -10.57 23.95 -3.64
N PRO A 38 -9.26 24.13 -3.90
CA PRO A 38 -8.69 23.73 -5.19
C PRO A 38 -8.72 22.20 -5.33
N LEU A 39 -8.62 21.70 -6.57
CA LEU A 39 -8.47 20.26 -6.80
C LEU A 39 -7.22 19.70 -6.11
N ASN A 40 -6.12 20.41 -6.16
CA ASN A 40 -4.89 20.04 -5.45
C ASN A 40 -4.84 20.74 -4.08
N VAL A 41 -5.02 19.97 -3.02
CA VAL A 41 -5.05 20.46 -1.64
C VAL A 41 -3.73 20.29 -0.88
N THR A 42 -2.68 19.76 -1.53
CA THR A 42 -1.42 19.40 -0.86
C THR A 42 -0.66 20.58 -0.25
N ALA A 43 -0.84 21.80 -0.78
CA ALA A 43 -0.23 23.00 -0.24
C ALA A 43 -0.96 23.61 0.98
N LEU A 44 -2.23 23.21 1.21
CA LEU A 44 -3.05 23.83 2.26
C LEU A 44 -2.54 23.56 3.69
N PRO A 45 -2.05 22.38 4.05
CA PRO A 45 -1.48 22.17 5.39
C PRO A 45 -0.34 23.13 5.71
N GLY A 46 0.56 23.40 4.77
CA GLY A 46 1.65 24.37 4.95
C GLY A 46 1.20 25.83 5.10
N ARG A 47 -0.01 26.16 4.62
CA ARG A 47 -0.58 27.52 4.72
C ARG A 47 -1.47 27.71 5.95
N LEU A 48 -2.08 26.66 6.45
CA LEU A 48 -3.10 26.73 7.50
C LEU A 48 -2.57 26.34 8.89
N LEU A 49 -1.50 25.52 8.94
CA LEU A 49 -0.91 25.09 10.21
C LEU A 49 0.21 26.04 10.67
N PRO A 50 0.46 26.10 12.01
CA PRO A 50 1.62 26.78 12.55
C PRO A 50 2.95 26.25 11.99
N ALA A 51 3.95 27.13 11.84
CA ALA A 51 5.22 26.77 11.21
C ALA A 51 5.99 25.65 11.93
N ASP A 52 5.91 25.59 13.25
CA ASP A 52 6.49 24.53 14.07
C ASP A 52 5.80 23.17 13.85
N VAL A 53 4.47 23.14 13.70
CA VAL A 53 3.70 21.95 13.34
C VAL A 53 4.11 21.46 11.96
N VAL A 54 4.23 22.37 10.99
CA VAL A 54 4.71 22.04 9.62
C VAL A 54 6.13 21.48 9.66
N ALA A 55 7.04 22.12 10.39
CA ALA A 55 8.42 21.69 10.50
C ALA A 55 8.55 20.26 11.09
N ILE A 56 7.74 19.94 12.11
CA ILE A 56 7.72 18.60 12.69
C ILE A 56 7.15 17.58 11.67
N THR A 57 5.98 17.86 11.11
CA THR A 57 5.24 16.89 10.29
C THR A 57 5.80 16.73 8.88
N ASP A 58 6.59 17.67 8.37
CA ASP A 58 7.35 17.55 7.12
C ASP A 58 8.70 16.84 7.28
N THR A 59 9.16 16.61 8.53
CA THR A 59 10.36 15.81 8.80
C THR A 59 10.12 14.37 8.32
N SER A 60 11.12 13.78 7.68
CA SER A 60 11.05 12.38 7.24
C SER A 60 10.94 11.42 8.43
N THR A 61 10.46 10.20 8.18
CA THR A 61 10.25 9.20 9.24
C THR A 61 11.53 8.92 10.02
N GLU A 62 12.65 8.69 9.33
CA GLU A 62 13.96 8.49 9.94
C GLU A 62 14.46 9.72 10.70
N GLY A 63 14.21 10.91 10.15
CA GLY A 63 14.55 12.18 10.81
C GLY A 63 13.77 12.38 12.12
N LEU A 64 12.48 12.00 12.16
CA LEU A 64 11.68 12.02 13.39
C LEU A 64 12.17 11.01 14.41
N ILE A 65 12.48 9.78 13.98
CA ILE A 65 13.05 8.74 14.84
C ILE A 65 14.34 9.23 15.49
N GLN A 66 15.23 9.85 14.72
CA GLN A 66 16.50 10.36 15.23
C GLN A 66 16.28 11.49 16.25
N LYS A 67 15.45 12.49 15.91
CA LYS A 67 15.14 13.61 16.81
C LYS A 67 14.50 13.18 18.14
N LEU A 68 13.62 12.18 18.08
CA LEU A 68 12.99 11.60 19.27
C LEU A 68 13.99 10.80 20.11
N ALA A 69 14.91 10.07 19.46
CA ALA A 69 15.96 9.30 20.14
C ALA A 69 17.01 10.17 20.80
N ASP A 70 17.30 11.34 20.21
CA ASP A 70 18.28 12.33 20.74
C ASP A 70 17.64 13.27 21.79
N GLY A 71 16.30 13.28 21.90
CA GLY A 71 15.57 14.20 22.79
C GLY A 71 15.47 15.64 22.26
N ASP A 72 15.73 15.86 20.96
CA ASP A 72 15.60 17.16 20.30
C ASP A 72 14.14 17.63 20.23
N VAL A 73 13.20 16.69 20.25
CA VAL A 73 11.75 16.91 20.29
C VAL A 73 11.12 15.92 21.27
N THR A 74 10.05 16.35 21.96
CA THR A 74 9.31 15.47 22.86
C THR A 74 8.28 14.64 22.08
N CYS A 75 7.96 13.44 22.59
CA CYS A 75 6.89 12.59 22.04
C CYS A 75 5.55 13.35 22.07
N THR A 76 5.30 14.13 23.11
CA THR A 76 4.09 14.96 23.25
C THR A 76 4.02 16.03 22.17
N ALA A 77 5.10 16.76 21.87
CA ALA A 77 5.13 17.77 20.81
C ALA A 77 4.88 17.16 19.42
N VAL A 78 5.56 16.05 19.11
CA VAL A 78 5.40 15.35 17.84
C VAL A 78 3.96 14.82 17.70
N THR A 79 3.43 14.15 18.72
CA THR A 79 2.06 13.62 18.70
C THR A 79 1.02 14.72 18.52
N THR A 80 1.18 15.87 19.19
CA THR A 80 0.30 17.04 19.05
C THR A 80 0.32 17.58 17.63
N ALA A 81 1.49 17.71 17.01
CA ALA A 81 1.64 18.20 15.65
C ALA A 81 0.94 17.27 14.64
N PHE A 82 1.12 15.96 14.79
CA PHE A 82 0.47 14.98 13.90
C PHE A 82 -1.05 14.92 14.11
N LEU A 83 -1.56 15.05 15.33
CA LEU A 83 -3.01 15.15 15.58
C LEU A 83 -3.63 16.36 14.87
N GLN A 84 -3.00 17.53 14.94
CA GLN A 84 -3.48 18.72 14.24
C GLN A 84 -3.48 18.53 12.73
N ARG A 85 -2.37 18.02 12.16
CA ARG A 85 -2.28 17.81 10.71
C ARG A 85 -3.19 16.70 10.21
N ALA A 86 -3.37 15.62 10.98
CA ALA A 86 -4.31 14.54 10.64
C ALA A 86 -5.77 15.03 10.66
N GLY A 87 -6.14 15.85 11.64
CA GLY A 87 -7.47 16.45 11.67
C GLY A 87 -7.73 17.37 10.47
N LEU A 88 -6.73 18.15 10.06
CA LEU A 88 -6.82 18.97 8.85
C LEU A 88 -6.88 18.10 7.59
N ALA A 89 -6.06 17.06 7.49
CA ALA A 89 -6.07 16.11 6.37
C ALA A 89 -7.43 15.38 6.25
N SER A 90 -8.04 15.03 7.38
CA SER A 90 -9.39 14.45 7.41
C SER A 90 -10.44 15.39 6.77
N ARG A 91 -10.38 16.68 7.09
CA ARG A 91 -11.27 17.70 6.50
C ARG A 91 -11.02 17.96 5.02
N LEU A 92 -9.78 17.77 4.55
CA LEU A 92 -9.38 17.99 3.15
C LEU A 92 -9.64 16.79 2.25
N SER A 93 -9.53 15.56 2.76
CA SER A 93 -9.57 14.35 1.93
C SER A 93 -10.48 13.24 2.45
N ASN A 94 -11.16 13.43 3.58
CA ASN A 94 -12.04 12.41 4.17
C ASN A 94 -11.30 11.08 4.47
N CYS A 95 -10.06 11.14 4.99
CA CYS A 95 -9.16 10.00 5.10
C CYS A 95 -9.16 9.28 6.46
N THR A 96 -9.83 9.81 7.49
CA THR A 96 -9.84 9.20 8.83
C THR A 96 -11.25 8.76 9.25
N THR A 97 -11.32 7.71 10.04
CA THR A 97 -12.54 7.29 10.74
C THR A 97 -12.66 7.98 12.10
N GLU A 98 -11.54 8.19 12.78
CA GLU A 98 -11.43 8.90 14.04
C GLU A 98 -9.99 9.30 14.34
N LEU A 99 -9.81 10.29 15.22
CA LEU A 99 -8.55 10.58 15.89
C LEU A 99 -8.59 10.08 17.32
N LEU A 100 -7.43 9.86 17.94
CA LEU A 100 -7.29 9.28 19.27
C LEU A 100 -6.53 10.23 20.24
N PRO A 101 -6.92 11.51 20.38
CA PRO A 101 -6.09 12.51 21.07
C PRO A 101 -5.76 12.11 22.51
N ASP A 102 -6.74 11.68 23.31
CA ASP A 102 -6.51 11.33 24.71
C ASP A 102 -5.56 10.13 24.87
N ARG A 103 -5.78 9.07 24.08
CA ARG A 103 -4.93 7.87 24.12
C ARG A 103 -3.51 8.17 23.65
N ALA A 104 -3.38 8.93 22.56
CA ALA A 104 -2.10 9.27 21.96
C ALA A 104 -1.27 10.18 22.87
N LEU A 105 -1.89 11.24 23.41
CA LEU A 105 -1.19 12.17 24.31
C LEU A 105 -0.83 11.53 25.68
N ALA A 106 -1.71 10.69 26.24
CA ALA A 106 -1.37 9.93 27.44
C ALA A 106 -0.16 9.00 27.21
N ARG A 107 -0.11 8.33 26.03
CA ARG A 107 1.03 7.49 25.65
C ARG A 107 2.29 8.31 25.43
N ALA A 108 2.21 9.43 24.70
CA ALA A 108 3.33 10.30 24.42
C ALA A 108 3.95 10.86 25.70
N LYS A 109 3.13 11.37 26.62
CA LYS A 109 3.57 11.84 27.94
C LYS A 109 4.29 10.74 28.72
N HIS A 110 3.74 9.54 28.77
CA HIS A 110 4.41 8.40 29.41
C HIS A 110 5.78 8.11 28.78
N LEU A 111 5.90 8.20 27.45
CA LEU A 111 7.18 8.01 26.77
C LEU A 111 8.17 9.12 27.07
N ASP A 112 7.73 10.37 27.18
CA ASP A 112 8.59 11.49 27.61
C ASP A 112 9.12 11.27 29.05
N GLU A 113 8.27 10.75 29.98
CA GLU A 113 8.68 10.38 31.33
C GLU A 113 9.70 9.22 31.34
N CYS A 114 9.50 8.21 30.48
CA CYS A 114 10.46 7.11 30.30
C CYS A 114 11.79 7.61 29.76
N PHE A 115 11.75 8.48 28.75
CA PHE A 115 12.94 9.07 28.15
C PHE A 115 13.78 9.83 29.17
N ALA A 116 13.14 10.65 29.99
CA ALA A 116 13.82 11.41 31.06
C ALA A 116 14.52 10.52 32.09
N SER A 117 14.01 9.28 32.28
CA SER A 117 14.54 8.34 33.28
C SER A 117 15.56 7.35 32.71
N HIS A 118 15.39 6.89 31.49
CA HIS A 118 16.12 5.73 30.94
C HIS A 118 16.53 5.89 29.47
N GLY A 119 16.19 7.01 28.82
CA GLY A 119 16.33 7.16 27.36
C GLY A 119 15.19 6.49 26.57
N PRO A 120 15.36 6.33 25.24
CA PRO A 120 14.32 5.81 24.38
C PRO A 120 13.96 4.35 24.71
N VAL A 121 12.66 4.01 24.72
CA VAL A 121 12.16 2.67 25.05
C VAL A 121 12.33 1.64 23.93
N GLY A 122 12.64 2.07 22.73
CA GLY A 122 12.82 1.20 21.56
C GLY A 122 12.97 1.97 20.25
N PRO A 123 13.10 1.27 19.12
CA PRO A 123 13.44 1.87 17.82
C PRO A 123 12.36 2.78 17.24
N LEU A 124 11.14 2.75 17.76
CA LEU A 124 10.01 3.61 17.36
C LEU A 124 9.56 4.54 18.49
N HIS A 125 10.46 4.86 19.43
CA HIS A 125 10.15 5.69 20.58
C HIS A 125 9.47 7.01 20.19
N GLY A 126 8.22 7.18 20.59
CA GLY A 126 7.44 8.39 20.34
C GLY A 126 6.95 8.61 18.92
N LEU A 127 7.26 7.70 17.97
CA LEU A 127 6.85 7.86 16.57
C LEU A 127 5.34 7.68 16.42
N PRO A 128 4.62 8.69 15.84
CA PRO A 128 3.20 8.55 15.54
C PRO A 128 2.99 7.62 14.35
N ILE A 129 2.10 6.65 14.50
CA ILE A 129 1.72 5.69 13.46
C ILE A 129 0.21 5.70 13.30
N SER A 130 -0.27 5.87 12.06
CA SER A 130 -1.68 5.72 11.70
C SER A 130 -2.03 4.26 11.42
N VAL A 131 -3.30 3.90 11.60
CA VAL A 131 -3.75 2.52 11.56
C VAL A 131 -5.03 2.39 10.73
N LYS A 132 -5.01 1.54 9.72
CA LYS A 132 -6.23 1.21 8.97
C LYS A 132 -7.29 0.63 9.90
N GLU A 133 -8.55 1.06 9.78
CA GLU A 133 -9.61 0.89 10.77
C GLU A 133 -9.85 -0.57 11.15
N HIS A 134 -9.86 -1.49 10.20
CA HIS A 134 -10.19 -2.90 10.45
C HIS A 134 -9.13 -3.67 11.27
N LEU A 135 -8.00 -3.05 11.63
CA LEU A 135 -7.05 -3.60 12.60
C LEU A 135 -7.56 -3.35 14.02
N SER A 136 -7.75 -4.42 14.78
CA SER A 136 -8.31 -4.35 16.12
C SER A 136 -7.48 -3.49 17.05
N MET A 137 -8.11 -2.45 17.60
CA MET A 137 -7.59 -1.66 18.72
C MET A 137 -8.54 -1.80 19.90
N LYS A 138 -8.05 -2.33 21.00
CA LYS A 138 -8.87 -2.66 22.19
C LYS A 138 -9.80 -1.53 22.60
N GLY A 139 -11.10 -1.86 22.69
CA GLY A 139 -12.17 -0.94 23.12
C GLY A 139 -12.63 0.06 22.05
N LEU A 140 -12.17 -0.06 20.78
CA LEU A 140 -12.66 0.72 19.67
C LEU A 140 -13.54 -0.13 18.73
N ASP A 141 -14.39 0.55 17.97
CA ASP A 141 -15.23 -0.06 16.93
C ASP A 141 -14.35 -0.64 15.81
N ILE A 142 -14.74 -1.77 15.22
CA ILE A 142 -14.09 -2.38 14.06
C ILE A 142 -15.15 -2.80 13.05
N ASN A 143 -15.43 -1.95 12.08
CA ASN A 143 -16.53 -2.15 11.14
C ASN A 143 -16.09 -2.62 9.74
N ALA A 144 -14.81 -2.48 9.38
CA ALA A 144 -14.27 -2.93 8.08
C ALA A 144 -15.07 -2.43 6.86
N GLY A 145 -15.65 -1.23 6.98
CA GLY A 145 -16.49 -0.62 5.93
C GLY A 145 -17.92 -1.14 5.82
N PHE A 146 -18.35 -2.09 6.67
CA PHE A 146 -19.72 -2.60 6.74
C PHE A 146 -20.55 -1.85 7.79
N VAL A 147 -21.67 -1.26 7.36
CA VAL A 147 -22.58 -0.57 8.29
C VAL A 147 -23.14 -1.52 9.35
N SER A 148 -23.43 -2.77 8.99
CA SER A 148 -23.94 -3.79 9.92
C SER A 148 -22.95 -4.19 11.01
N TRP A 149 -21.66 -3.91 10.82
CA TRP A 149 -20.61 -4.23 11.79
C TRP A 149 -20.32 -3.08 12.74
N VAL A 150 -20.86 -1.89 12.53
CA VAL A 150 -20.73 -0.77 13.46
C VAL A 150 -21.27 -1.16 14.83
N GLY A 151 -20.48 -0.95 15.87
CA GLY A 151 -20.74 -1.39 17.23
C GLY A 151 -20.03 -2.70 17.62
N ARG A 152 -19.27 -3.31 16.71
CA ARG A 152 -18.35 -4.42 17.05
C ARG A 152 -17.12 -3.83 17.74
N ILE A 153 -17.04 -4.01 19.04
CA ILE A 153 -15.91 -3.47 19.82
C ILE A 153 -14.78 -4.49 19.89
N ALA A 154 -13.58 -4.08 19.50
CA ALA A 154 -12.39 -4.93 19.57
C ALA A 154 -12.09 -5.33 21.02
N PRO A 155 -12.01 -6.64 21.35
CA PRO A 155 -11.72 -7.11 22.71
C PRO A 155 -10.26 -6.92 23.12
N ASP A 156 -9.36 -6.84 22.14
CA ASP A 156 -7.92 -6.72 22.34
C ASP A 156 -7.25 -6.02 21.14
N ASP A 157 -6.00 -5.60 21.32
CA ASP A 157 -5.18 -5.06 20.21
C ASP A 157 -4.72 -6.19 19.28
N ALA A 158 -4.69 -5.95 17.98
CA ALA A 158 -4.03 -6.82 17.01
C ALA A 158 -2.56 -7.06 17.40
N LEU A 159 -2.02 -8.24 17.11
CA LEU A 159 -0.65 -8.59 17.52
C LEU A 159 0.38 -7.58 16.99
N ILE A 160 0.23 -7.14 15.74
CA ILE A 160 1.14 -6.15 15.16
C ILE A 160 1.15 -4.83 15.96
N LEU A 161 0.00 -4.37 16.46
CA LEU A 161 -0.09 -3.15 17.27
C LEU A 161 0.57 -3.34 18.64
N LYS A 162 0.45 -4.52 19.26
CA LYS A 162 1.17 -4.84 20.50
C LYS A 162 2.67 -4.75 20.33
N LEU A 163 3.19 -5.30 19.23
CA LEU A 163 4.63 -5.28 18.92
C LEU A 163 5.14 -3.87 18.65
N LEU A 164 4.42 -3.07 17.85
CA LEU A 164 4.79 -1.68 17.58
C LEU A 164 4.71 -0.81 18.84
N ARG A 165 3.69 -0.99 19.67
CA ARG A 165 3.57 -0.30 20.96
C ARG A 165 4.75 -0.65 21.90
N ARG A 166 5.18 -1.91 21.92
CA ARG A 166 6.35 -2.36 22.68
C ARG A 166 7.63 -1.69 22.18
N ALA A 167 7.73 -1.45 20.87
CA ALA A 167 8.84 -0.73 20.25
C ALA A 167 8.82 0.80 20.48
N GLY A 168 7.78 1.34 21.13
CA GLY A 168 7.67 2.75 21.48
C GLY A 168 6.70 3.57 20.61
N ALA A 169 5.98 2.98 19.68
CA ALA A 169 5.03 3.69 18.81
C ALA A 169 3.87 4.35 19.58
N VAL A 170 3.32 5.42 18.98
CA VAL A 170 2.12 6.14 19.41
C VAL A 170 1.06 6.02 18.32
N PHE A 171 -0.07 5.34 18.59
CA PHE A 171 -1.22 5.30 17.68
C PHE A 171 -2.15 6.49 17.96
N TYR A 172 -2.46 7.29 16.93
CA TYR A 172 -3.13 8.57 17.11
C TYR A 172 -4.30 8.81 16.14
N ALA A 173 -4.38 8.03 15.05
CA ALA A 173 -5.41 8.16 14.02
C ALA A 173 -5.75 6.77 13.46
N ARG A 174 -7.04 6.58 13.13
CA ARG A 174 -7.53 5.44 12.35
C ARG A 174 -8.05 5.93 11.01
N THR A 175 -7.82 5.15 9.96
CA THR A 175 -8.03 5.60 8.59
C THR A 175 -9.13 4.82 7.88
N THR A 176 -9.75 5.45 6.88
CA THR A 176 -10.85 4.91 6.09
C THR A 176 -10.41 3.78 5.15
N GLU A 177 -11.37 2.94 4.83
CA GLU A 177 -11.30 1.82 3.90
C GLU A 177 -12.61 1.68 3.12
N PRO A 178 -12.68 0.92 2.02
CA PRO A 178 -13.90 0.73 1.26
C PRO A 178 -14.89 -0.26 1.91
N GLN A 179 -16.13 -0.23 1.43
CA GLN A 179 -17.12 -1.28 1.70
C GLN A 179 -16.52 -2.64 1.33
N ALA A 180 -16.63 -3.61 2.23
CA ALA A 180 -16.11 -4.98 2.08
C ALA A 180 -14.58 -5.11 1.92
N LEU A 181 -13.80 -4.04 2.07
CA LEU A 181 -12.32 -4.03 1.92
C LEU A 181 -11.79 -4.45 0.52
N MET A 182 -12.65 -4.71 -0.46
CA MET A 182 -12.32 -5.49 -1.66
C MET A 182 -12.42 -4.69 -2.96
N HIS A 183 -12.01 -3.42 -2.98
CA HIS A 183 -11.76 -2.70 -4.23
C HIS A 183 -10.65 -1.64 -4.13
N LEU A 184 -10.14 -1.19 -5.29
CA LEU A 184 -8.99 -0.28 -5.38
C LEU A 184 -9.41 1.20 -5.35
N GLU A 185 -10.44 1.50 -4.57
CA GLU A 185 -10.90 2.83 -4.19
C GLU A 185 -11.32 2.78 -2.72
N THR A 186 -11.34 3.89 -2.03
CA THR A 186 -11.79 3.95 -0.64
C THR A 186 -13.10 4.72 -0.57
N ASP A 187 -14.18 3.96 -0.52
CA ASP A 187 -15.55 4.44 -0.53
C ASP A 187 -16.47 3.46 0.21
N ASN A 188 -17.20 3.96 1.22
CA ASN A 188 -18.15 3.18 2.01
C ASN A 188 -19.34 4.03 2.45
N ASN A 189 -20.42 3.38 2.90
CA ASN A 189 -21.64 4.08 3.33
C ASN A 189 -21.56 4.68 4.74
N ILE A 190 -20.50 4.42 5.50
CA ILE A 190 -20.30 4.96 6.85
C ILE A 190 -19.66 6.35 6.78
N TYR A 191 -18.57 6.47 6.02
CA TYR A 191 -17.73 7.67 5.98
C TYR A 191 -17.74 8.39 4.63
N GLY A 192 -18.26 7.76 3.56
CA GLY A 192 -18.22 8.29 2.20
C GLY A 192 -16.90 8.04 1.49
N VAL A 193 -16.63 8.84 0.46
CA VAL A 193 -15.47 8.71 -0.44
C VAL A 193 -14.24 9.41 0.14
N THR A 194 -13.11 8.74 0.16
CA THR A 194 -11.80 9.34 0.44
C THR A 194 -11.17 9.80 -0.87
N VAL A 195 -10.90 11.10 -0.99
CA VAL A 195 -10.38 11.71 -2.22
C VAL A 195 -8.86 11.81 -2.23
N ASN A 196 -8.29 11.89 -3.43
CA ASN A 196 -6.86 12.07 -3.63
C ASN A 196 -6.44 13.53 -3.33
N PRO A 197 -5.45 13.79 -2.48
CA PRO A 197 -5.05 15.14 -2.13
C PRO A 197 -4.37 15.92 -3.27
N TYR A 198 -3.80 15.25 -4.26
CA TYR A 198 -3.19 15.90 -5.43
C TYR A 198 -4.22 16.32 -6.48
N ASN A 199 -5.36 15.63 -6.51
CA ASN A 199 -6.51 16.00 -7.35
C ASN A 199 -7.77 15.33 -6.76
N THR A 200 -8.62 16.12 -6.12
CA THR A 200 -9.79 15.62 -5.37
C THR A 200 -10.89 15.03 -6.25
N SER A 201 -10.80 15.16 -7.59
CA SER A 201 -11.66 14.44 -8.54
C SER A 201 -11.21 12.99 -8.80
N LEU A 202 -10.06 12.59 -8.25
CA LEU A 202 -9.47 11.28 -8.42
C LEU A 202 -9.54 10.47 -7.13
N THR A 203 -9.48 9.14 -7.26
CA THR A 203 -9.46 8.24 -6.11
C THR A 203 -8.14 8.31 -5.32
N SER A 204 -8.22 8.15 -4.01
CA SER A 204 -7.04 7.88 -3.15
C SER A 204 -6.47 6.48 -3.32
N GLY A 205 -7.12 5.63 -4.14
CA GLY A 205 -6.84 4.20 -4.18
C GLY A 205 -7.53 3.44 -3.04
N GLY A 206 -7.33 2.12 -3.03
CA GLY A 206 -7.93 1.21 -2.06
C GLY A 206 -7.18 -0.11 -1.97
N SER A 207 -7.45 -0.84 -0.90
CA SER A 207 -8.40 -0.55 0.19
C SER A 207 -7.81 0.28 1.35
N SER A 208 -6.50 0.58 1.37
CA SER A 208 -5.87 1.45 2.39
C SER A 208 -5.79 2.91 1.92
N GLY A 209 -6.86 3.43 1.26
CA GLY A 209 -6.84 4.77 0.68
C GLY A 209 -6.79 5.88 1.72
N GLY A 210 -7.39 5.66 2.90
CA GLY A 210 -7.26 6.59 4.02
C GLY A 210 -5.81 6.76 4.48
N GLU A 211 -5.02 5.67 4.55
CA GLU A 211 -3.58 5.74 4.84
C GLU A 211 -2.84 6.50 3.73
N GLY A 212 -3.10 6.15 2.45
CA GLY A 212 -2.46 6.81 1.32
C GLY A 212 -2.68 8.32 1.31
N ALA A 213 -3.93 8.76 1.45
CA ALA A 213 -4.28 10.18 1.47
C ALA A 213 -3.72 10.93 2.70
N LEU A 214 -3.78 10.31 3.88
CA LEU A 214 -3.25 10.89 5.11
C LEU A 214 -1.73 11.10 5.03
N ILE A 215 -0.99 10.10 4.53
CA ILE A 215 0.47 10.18 4.36
C ILE A 215 0.84 11.15 3.24
N GLY A 216 0.07 11.17 2.13
CA GLY A 216 0.22 12.15 1.05
C GLY A 216 0.11 13.60 1.52
N LEU A 217 -0.76 13.86 2.51
CA LEU A 217 -0.90 15.17 3.17
C LEU A 217 0.08 15.39 4.34
N ARG A 218 1.00 14.44 4.59
CA ARG A 218 1.90 14.47 5.76
C ARG A 218 1.16 14.51 7.11
N GLY A 219 -0.11 14.11 7.12
CA GLY A 219 -0.86 13.88 8.34
C GLY A 219 -0.41 12.61 9.07
N SER A 220 0.36 11.75 8.41
CA SER A 220 1.13 10.64 8.97
C SER A 220 2.48 10.52 8.25
N CYS A 221 3.51 10.05 8.95
CA CYS A 221 4.81 9.72 8.34
C CYS A 221 4.96 8.21 8.07
N LEU A 222 4.25 7.40 8.82
CA LEU A 222 4.24 5.94 8.74
C LEU A 222 2.85 5.42 9.13
N GLY A 223 2.27 4.55 8.32
CA GLY A 223 0.96 3.97 8.56
C GLY A 223 0.91 2.48 8.23
N ILE A 224 -0.16 1.83 8.69
CA ILE A 224 -0.35 0.39 8.56
C ILE A 224 -1.51 0.11 7.61
N GLY A 225 -1.22 -0.51 6.48
CA GLY A 225 -2.19 -0.98 5.52
C GLY A 225 -2.26 -2.50 5.43
N THR A 226 -3.17 -2.98 4.59
CA THR A 226 -3.34 -4.41 4.28
C THR A 226 -3.45 -4.61 2.78
N ASP A 227 -3.05 -5.78 2.25
CA ASP A 227 -3.01 -6.02 0.79
C ASP A 227 -3.30 -7.48 0.45
N ILE A 228 -4.37 -7.73 -0.31
CA ILE A 228 -4.73 -9.02 -0.90
C ILE A 228 -4.84 -8.95 -2.43
N GLY A 229 -4.93 -7.74 -3.01
CA GLY A 229 -5.08 -7.50 -4.45
C GLY A 229 -4.40 -6.22 -4.95
N GLY A 230 -3.74 -5.46 -4.04
CA GLY A 230 -3.14 -4.17 -4.34
C GLY A 230 -3.39 -3.11 -3.26
N SER A 231 -3.99 -3.50 -2.15
CA SER A 231 -4.59 -2.56 -1.19
C SER A 231 -3.61 -1.74 -0.32
N ILE A 232 -2.30 -1.99 -0.38
CA ILE A 232 -1.22 -1.09 0.07
C ILE A 232 -0.69 -0.31 -1.14
N ARG A 233 -0.48 -1.02 -2.24
CA ARG A 233 0.28 -0.54 -3.40
C ARG A 233 -0.49 0.49 -4.23
N SER A 234 -1.78 0.26 -4.49
CA SER A 234 -2.63 1.23 -5.18
C SER A 234 -2.72 2.56 -4.42
N PRO A 235 -3.05 2.59 -3.11
CA PRO A 235 -3.02 3.84 -2.35
C PRO A 235 -1.65 4.52 -2.32
N ALA A 236 -0.57 3.75 -2.16
CA ALA A 236 0.78 4.31 -2.18
C ALA A 236 1.10 4.98 -3.52
N ALA A 237 0.78 4.31 -4.64
CA ALA A 237 1.01 4.84 -5.98
C ALA A 237 0.18 6.10 -6.26
N ASN A 238 -1.11 6.06 -5.92
CA ASN A 238 -2.04 7.15 -6.20
C ASN A 238 -1.72 8.43 -5.40
N ASN A 239 -1.13 8.28 -4.22
CA ASN A 239 -0.80 9.42 -3.35
C ASN A 239 0.71 9.76 -3.31
N GLY A 240 1.52 9.17 -4.20
CA GLY A 240 2.93 9.50 -4.33
C GLY A 240 3.75 9.22 -3.06
N VAL A 241 3.48 8.09 -2.39
CA VAL A 241 4.18 7.66 -1.18
C VAL A 241 4.78 6.26 -1.36
N PHE A 242 5.67 5.86 -0.44
CA PHE A 242 6.18 4.49 -0.43
C PHE A 242 5.13 3.54 0.17
N GLY A 243 5.01 2.34 -0.41
CA GLY A 243 4.13 1.31 0.11
C GLY A 243 4.72 -0.09 -0.13
N PHE A 244 4.75 -0.91 0.89
CA PHE A 244 5.37 -2.21 0.82
C PHE A 244 4.38 -3.34 1.13
N ARG A 245 4.13 -4.18 0.13
CA ARG A 245 3.48 -5.48 0.28
C ARG A 245 4.57 -6.52 0.55
N PRO A 246 4.80 -6.96 1.81
CA PRO A 246 5.79 -8.00 2.11
C PRO A 246 5.32 -9.38 1.63
N THR A 247 6.23 -10.35 1.59
CA THR A 247 5.88 -11.77 1.42
C THR A 247 4.91 -12.20 2.53
N SER A 248 3.94 -13.05 2.21
CA SER A 248 3.01 -13.60 3.21
C SER A 248 3.75 -14.37 4.31
N TYR A 249 3.14 -14.40 5.49
CA TYR A 249 3.70 -15.05 6.69
C TYR A 249 5.00 -14.45 7.23
N ARG A 250 5.38 -13.23 6.81
CA ARG A 250 6.50 -12.47 7.39
C ARG A 250 6.05 -11.59 8.56
N LEU A 251 4.87 -11.00 8.48
CA LEU A 251 4.28 -10.15 9.52
C LEU A 251 2.98 -10.75 10.06
N PRO A 252 2.66 -10.53 11.35
CA PRO A 252 1.47 -11.07 11.96
C PRO A 252 0.21 -10.41 11.38
N VAL A 253 -0.83 -11.22 11.18
CA VAL A 253 -2.14 -10.79 10.68
C VAL A 253 -3.25 -11.04 11.70
N GLY A 254 -2.95 -11.62 12.84
CA GLY A 254 -3.91 -11.91 13.89
C GLY A 254 -4.51 -10.65 14.51
N GLY A 255 -5.85 -10.60 14.61
CA GLY A 255 -6.58 -9.52 15.24
C GLY A 255 -7.01 -8.41 14.27
N TRP A 256 -7.56 -8.75 13.13
CA TRP A 256 -8.27 -7.83 12.25
C TRP A 256 -9.72 -8.26 12.02
N ALA A 257 -10.57 -7.34 11.57
CA ALA A 257 -11.91 -7.65 11.08
C ALA A 257 -11.87 -7.80 9.56
N ALA A 258 -12.35 -8.92 9.07
CA ALA A 258 -12.49 -9.20 7.64
C ALA A 258 -13.50 -10.33 7.43
N THR A 259 -14.04 -10.42 6.23
CA THR A 259 -14.70 -11.62 5.70
C THR A 259 -13.67 -12.63 5.21
N MET A 260 -14.12 -13.81 4.84
CA MET A 260 -13.27 -14.89 4.28
C MET A 260 -12.14 -15.35 5.22
N LEU A 261 -12.33 -15.24 6.53
CA LEU A 261 -11.38 -15.76 7.51
C LEU A 261 -11.21 -17.28 7.34
N GLY A 262 -9.96 -17.76 7.43
CA GLY A 262 -9.64 -19.18 7.15
C GLY A 262 -9.37 -19.48 5.67
N SER A 263 -9.41 -18.48 4.80
CA SER A 263 -9.05 -18.59 3.40
C SER A 263 -7.52 -18.61 3.20
N GLU A 264 -7.00 -19.70 2.60
CA GLU A 264 -5.54 -19.87 2.38
C GLU A 264 -5.14 -19.83 0.89
N GLN A 265 -6.09 -19.61 -0.01
CA GLN A 265 -5.77 -19.66 -1.45
C GLN A 265 -5.03 -18.40 -1.90
N ILE A 266 -5.46 -17.25 -1.42
CA ILE A 266 -4.77 -15.97 -1.60
C ILE A 266 -4.60 -15.35 -0.21
N ILE A 267 -3.36 -15.23 0.23
CA ILE A 267 -3.05 -14.79 1.58
C ILE A 267 -2.95 -13.27 1.63
N PRO A 268 -3.80 -12.59 2.40
CA PRO A 268 -3.65 -11.18 2.67
C PRO A 268 -2.46 -10.91 3.58
N VAL A 269 -1.87 -9.73 3.44
CA VAL A 269 -0.74 -9.30 4.26
C VAL A 269 -1.00 -7.94 4.90
N ILE A 270 -0.34 -7.69 6.02
CA ILE A 270 -0.17 -6.36 6.58
C ILE A 270 1.17 -5.80 6.10
N GLY A 271 1.23 -4.51 5.85
CA GLY A 271 2.49 -3.85 5.49
C GLY A 271 2.42 -2.33 5.65
N PRO A 272 3.57 -1.66 5.60
CA PRO A 272 3.68 -0.23 5.81
C PRO A 272 3.41 0.60 4.55
N LEU A 273 2.84 1.81 4.78
CA LEU A 273 2.96 2.96 3.89
C LEU A 273 3.79 4.03 4.60
N SER A 274 4.65 4.76 3.88
CA SER A 274 5.53 5.74 4.52
C SER A 274 5.90 6.89 3.57
N THR A 275 6.33 7.98 4.17
CA THR A 275 6.91 9.13 3.46
C THR A 275 8.32 8.87 2.96
N SER A 276 8.99 7.80 3.43
CA SER A 276 10.36 7.45 3.05
C SER A 276 10.58 5.93 2.98
N LEU A 277 11.60 5.52 2.23
CA LEU A 277 12.02 4.11 2.16
C LEU A 277 12.58 3.62 3.51
N ASP A 278 13.29 4.48 4.24
CA ASP A 278 13.81 4.16 5.57
C ASP A 278 12.68 3.88 6.58
N GLY A 279 11.54 4.60 6.45
CA GLY A 279 10.33 4.29 7.22
C GLY A 279 9.81 2.88 6.96
N ILE A 280 9.79 2.43 5.71
CA ILE A 280 9.45 1.04 5.34
C ILE A 280 10.42 0.05 6.00
N LYS A 281 11.72 0.30 5.86
CA LYS A 281 12.79 -0.56 6.38
C LYS A 281 12.75 -0.71 7.90
N VAL A 282 12.59 0.41 8.61
CA VAL A 282 12.54 0.40 10.08
C VAL A 282 11.28 -0.31 10.59
N PHE A 283 10.13 -0.13 9.94
CA PHE A 283 8.90 -0.82 10.28
C PHE A 283 9.07 -2.34 10.19
N MET A 284 9.54 -2.82 9.03
CA MET A 284 9.75 -4.25 8.78
C MET A 284 10.74 -4.86 9.77
N LYS A 285 11.90 -4.22 9.91
CA LYS A 285 12.96 -4.69 10.81
C LYS A 285 12.49 -4.74 12.25
N THR A 286 11.84 -3.69 12.75
CA THR A 286 11.36 -3.59 14.14
C THR A 286 10.38 -4.71 14.49
N LEU A 287 9.52 -5.09 13.57
CA LEU A 287 8.56 -6.16 13.80
C LEU A 287 9.22 -7.54 13.78
N ILE A 288 10.07 -7.80 12.78
CA ILE A 288 10.73 -9.10 12.60
C ILE A 288 11.75 -9.37 13.71
N ASP A 289 12.49 -8.36 14.16
CA ASP A 289 13.45 -8.49 15.27
C ASP A 289 12.77 -8.90 16.60
N GLN A 290 11.46 -8.66 16.74
CA GLN A 290 10.68 -9.09 17.89
C GLN A 290 10.18 -10.54 17.79
N GLN A 291 10.59 -11.29 16.76
CA GLN A 291 10.29 -12.70 16.57
C GLN A 291 8.77 -13.00 16.63
N PRO A 292 7.95 -12.38 15.76
CA PRO A 292 6.50 -12.50 15.81
C PRO A 292 5.98 -13.93 15.68
N TRP A 293 6.76 -14.84 15.07
CA TRP A 293 6.45 -16.27 14.95
C TRP A 293 6.34 -17.00 16.31
N LEU A 294 6.86 -16.41 17.40
CA LEU A 294 6.67 -16.95 18.75
C LEU A 294 5.24 -16.73 19.27
N TYR A 295 4.50 -15.81 18.68
CA TYR A 295 3.13 -15.44 19.08
C TYR A 295 2.07 -15.89 18.07
N GLU A 296 2.42 -15.95 16.80
CA GLU A 296 1.54 -16.37 15.71
C GLU A 296 2.19 -17.53 14.93
N PRO A 297 1.78 -18.80 15.20
CA PRO A 297 2.46 -20.00 14.67
C PRO A 297 2.43 -20.16 13.16
N SER A 298 1.54 -19.45 12.45
CA SER A 298 1.50 -19.45 10.98
C SER A 298 2.70 -18.74 10.34
N LEU A 299 3.40 -17.88 11.09
CA LEU A 299 4.52 -17.11 10.58
C LEU A 299 5.76 -17.95 10.38
N VAL A 300 6.53 -17.65 9.32
CA VAL A 300 7.81 -18.31 9.08
C VAL A 300 8.89 -17.77 10.03
N THR A 301 9.70 -18.70 10.56
CA THR A 301 10.87 -18.36 11.39
C THR A 301 12.00 -17.85 10.48
N LEU A 302 11.86 -16.62 10.00
CA LEU A 302 12.82 -15.99 9.11
C LEU A 302 13.24 -14.62 9.68
N PRO A 303 14.37 -14.55 10.41
CA PRO A 303 14.90 -13.30 10.94
C PRO A 303 15.15 -12.26 9.84
N TRP A 304 15.18 -10.98 10.23
CA TRP A 304 15.64 -9.91 9.34
C TRP A 304 17.09 -10.18 8.92
N LYS A 305 17.34 -10.21 7.62
CA LYS A 305 18.68 -10.45 7.09
C LYS A 305 19.55 -9.21 7.34
N VAL A 306 20.39 -9.29 8.36
CA VAL A 306 21.45 -8.32 8.62
C VAL A 306 22.74 -8.94 8.11
N THR A 307 23.29 -8.38 7.05
CA THR A 307 24.57 -8.82 6.50
C THR A 307 25.56 -7.65 6.53
N SER A 308 26.80 -7.95 6.83
CA SER A 308 27.91 -7.00 6.63
C SER A 308 28.25 -6.82 5.15
N THR A 309 27.66 -7.65 4.30
CA THR A 309 27.80 -7.64 2.85
C THR A 309 26.45 -7.41 2.20
N SER A 310 26.44 -6.81 0.99
CA SER A 310 25.23 -6.60 0.21
C SER A 310 24.48 -7.92 -0.06
N LEU A 311 23.15 -7.88 -0.04
CA LEU A 311 22.28 -8.95 -0.51
C LEU A 311 22.22 -9.01 -2.04
N LEU A 312 22.62 -7.93 -2.70
CA LEU A 312 22.80 -7.88 -4.15
C LEU A 312 24.10 -8.58 -4.54
N ARG A 313 24.14 -9.05 -5.77
CA ARG A 313 25.40 -9.55 -6.34
C ARG A 313 26.48 -8.47 -6.33
N THR A 314 27.73 -8.89 -6.27
CA THR A 314 28.86 -7.97 -6.34
C THR A 314 29.78 -8.35 -7.51
N ASP A 315 30.49 -7.36 -8.05
CA ASP A 315 31.59 -7.59 -9.00
C ASP A 315 32.83 -8.11 -8.25
N PRO A 316 33.91 -8.50 -8.97
CA PRO A 316 35.16 -8.95 -8.34
C PRO A 316 35.82 -7.92 -7.39
N ASN A 317 35.46 -6.64 -7.52
CA ASN A 317 35.92 -5.55 -6.64
C ASN A 317 34.96 -5.27 -5.47
N GLY A 318 33.94 -6.12 -5.27
CA GLY A 318 32.97 -6.00 -4.19
C GLY A 318 31.89 -4.94 -4.40
N LYS A 319 31.77 -4.34 -5.59
CA LYS A 319 30.71 -3.37 -5.90
C LYS A 319 29.41 -4.07 -6.23
N ARG A 320 28.31 -3.55 -5.70
CA ARG A 320 26.95 -4.07 -5.93
C ARG A 320 26.62 -4.11 -7.43
N LYS A 321 25.96 -5.19 -7.85
CA LYS A 321 25.39 -5.35 -9.21
C LYS A 321 23.91 -5.65 -9.11
N LEU A 322 23.13 -5.04 -10.00
CA LEU A 322 21.67 -5.23 -10.04
C LEU A 322 21.22 -5.45 -11.49
N ARG A 323 20.49 -6.54 -11.73
CA ARG A 323 19.81 -6.80 -13.01
C ARG A 323 18.32 -6.53 -12.84
N VAL A 324 17.83 -5.49 -13.54
CA VAL A 324 16.44 -5.05 -13.47
C VAL A 324 15.68 -5.47 -14.72
N GLY A 325 14.69 -6.33 -14.53
CA GLY A 325 13.74 -6.68 -15.59
C GLY A 325 12.72 -5.56 -15.79
N ILE A 326 12.55 -5.06 -16.98
CA ILE A 326 11.59 -4.00 -17.31
C ILE A 326 10.33 -4.65 -17.89
N LEU A 327 9.28 -4.76 -17.09
CA LEU A 327 7.92 -5.16 -17.48
C LEU A 327 7.08 -3.89 -17.64
N ALA A 328 7.22 -3.22 -18.75
CA ALA A 328 6.56 -1.93 -19.00
C ALA A 328 5.06 -2.06 -19.28
N ASP A 329 4.59 -3.23 -19.69
CA ASP A 329 3.22 -3.52 -20.12
C ASP A 329 2.91 -4.99 -19.80
N ASP A 330 1.77 -5.26 -19.17
CA ASP A 330 1.38 -6.62 -18.75
C ASP A 330 0.82 -7.49 -19.89
N GLY A 331 0.67 -6.92 -21.08
CA GLY A 331 0.12 -7.59 -22.25
C GLY A 331 -1.41 -7.66 -22.29
N VAL A 332 -2.09 -7.17 -21.26
CA VAL A 332 -3.55 -7.15 -21.14
C VAL A 332 -4.11 -5.74 -21.28
N VAL A 333 -3.62 -4.80 -20.47
CA VAL A 333 -4.03 -3.39 -20.50
C VAL A 333 -2.80 -2.50 -20.62
N LYS A 334 -2.75 -1.75 -21.73
CA LYS A 334 -1.65 -0.81 -22.01
C LYS A 334 -1.63 0.33 -20.97
N PRO A 335 -0.47 0.65 -20.39
CA PRO A 335 -0.36 1.80 -19.51
C PRO A 335 -0.63 3.13 -20.21
N HIS A 336 -1.24 4.05 -19.47
CA HIS A 336 -1.44 5.44 -19.91
C HIS A 336 -0.12 6.18 -20.10
N PRO A 337 -0.09 7.24 -20.93
CA PRO A 337 1.14 7.97 -21.25
C PRO A 337 1.96 8.46 -20.06
N PRO A 338 1.39 8.97 -18.94
CA PRO A 338 2.21 9.39 -17.81
C PRO A 338 3.00 8.23 -17.19
N ILE A 339 2.43 7.03 -17.11
CA ILE A 339 3.14 5.86 -16.56
C ILE A 339 4.28 5.44 -17.51
N VAL A 340 4.04 5.44 -18.82
CA VAL A 340 5.08 5.18 -19.82
C VAL A 340 6.23 6.18 -19.67
N ARG A 341 5.91 7.48 -19.55
CA ARG A 341 6.92 8.54 -19.31
C ARG A 341 7.71 8.32 -18.02
N GLY A 342 7.03 7.90 -16.94
CA GLY A 342 7.69 7.57 -15.67
C GLY A 342 8.70 6.44 -15.79
N ILE A 343 8.35 5.36 -16.50
CA ILE A 343 9.25 4.24 -16.78
C ILE A 343 10.43 4.70 -17.65
N ASP A 344 10.16 5.42 -18.74
CA ASP A 344 11.18 5.88 -19.66
C ASP A 344 12.18 6.84 -19.01
N ALA A 345 11.71 7.73 -18.14
CA ALA A 345 12.54 8.63 -17.36
C ALA A 345 13.50 7.85 -16.45
N LEU A 346 12.98 6.86 -15.71
CA LEU A 346 13.81 6.04 -14.84
C LEU A 346 14.79 5.17 -15.62
N VAL A 347 14.32 4.46 -16.65
CA VAL A 347 15.16 3.63 -17.52
C VAL A 347 16.28 4.44 -18.16
N THR A 348 16.01 5.69 -18.58
CA THR A 348 17.00 6.58 -19.14
C THR A 348 18.11 6.93 -18.15
N LYS A 349 17.75 7.16 -16.87
CA LYS A 349 18.72 7.46 -15.80
C LYS A 349 19.58 6.25 -15.44
N LEU A 350 19.00 5.05 -15.47
CA LEU A 350 19.72 3.82 -15.13
C LEU A 350 20.57 3.28 -16.29
N ARG A 351 20.25 3.66 -17.55
CA ARG A 351 20.90 3.14 -18.74
C ARG A 351 22.38 3.49 -18.79
N GLY A 352 23.22 2.48 -19.03
CA GLY A 352 24.67 2.63 -19.16
C GLY A 352 25.41 2.75 -17.82
N HIS A 353 24.71 2.66 -16.69
CA HIS A 353 25.37 2.59 -15.38
C HIS A 353 26.15 1.26 -15.27
N PRO A 354 27.44 1.27 -14.85
CA PRO A 354 28.31 0.09 -14.93
C PRO A 354 27.86 -1.07 -14.02
N HIS A 355 27.01 -0.80 -13.03
CA HIS A 355 26.55 -1.79 -12.05
C HIS A 355 25.04 -2.08 -12.13
N ILE A 356 24.32 -1.48 -13.08
CA ILE A 356 22.90 -1.76 -13.33
C ILE A 356 22.73 -2.24 -14.76
N GLU A 357 22.21 -3.45 -14.90
CA GLU A 357 21.86 -4.01 -16.20
C GLU A 357 20.34 -4.03 -16.36
N LEU A 358 19.84 -3.43 -17.43
CA LEU A 358 18.43 -3.38 -17.78
C LEU A 358 18.10 -4.47 -18.79
N VAL A 359 17.14 -5.33 -18.44
CA VAL A 359 16.73 -6.47 -19.26
C VAL A 359 15.23 -6.31 -19.59
N LYS A 360 14.82 -6.49 -20.85
CA LYS A 360 13.41 -6.53 -21.21
C LYS A 360 12.78 -7.76 -20.55
N PHE A 361 11.76 -7.55 -19.74
CA PHE A 361 10.98 -8.62 -19.12
C PHE A 361 9.63 -8.76 -19.84
N PRO A 362 9.41 -9.83 -20.64
CA PRO A 362 8.14 -10.01 -21.34
C PRO A 362 7.02 -10.40 -20.37
N PRO A 363 5.77 -9.97 -20.61
CA PRO A 363 4.63 -10.42 -19.81
C PRO A 363 4.39 -11.92 -19.99
N TYR A 364 3.85 -12.58 -18.97
CA TYR A 364 3.52 -13.99 -19.01
C TYR A 364 2.10 -14.24 -18.53
N LYS A 365 1.15 -14.38 -19.45
CA LYS A 365 -0.25 -14.80 -19.21
C LYS A 365 -0.94 -14.05 -18.06
N HIS A 366 -0.83 -12.74 -18.00
CA HIS A 366 -1.42 -11.94 -16.92
C HIS A 366 -2.96 -11.99 -16.92
N ASP A 367 -3.59 -12.24 -18.08
CA ASP A 367 -5.02 -12.49 -18.19
C ASP A 367 -5.46 -13.80 -17.50
N GLU A 368 -4.66 -14.88 -17.62
CA GLU A 368 -4.89 -16.13 -16.90
C GLU A 368 -4.71 -15.95 -15.40
N ALA A 369 -3.73 -15.15 -15.00
CA ALA A 369 -3.52 -14.81 -13.59
C ALA A 369 -4.73 -14.09 -12.99
N TRP A 370 -5.29 -13.10 -13.70
CA TRP A 370 -6.46 -12.37 -13.22
C TRP A 370 -7.65 -13.30 -13.03
N ARG A 371 -7.98 -14.13 -14.01
CA ARG A 371 -9.08 -15.11 -13.91
C ARG A 371 -8.86 -16.11 -12.77
N THR A 372 -7.62 -16.52 -12.55
CA THR A 372 -7.27 -17.44 -11.45
C THR A 372 -7.49 -16.80 -10.10
N ILE A 373 -6.97 -15.58 -9.88
CA ILE A 373 -7.07 -14.92 -8.57
C ILE A 373 -8.48 -14.43 -8.27
N SER A 374 -9.19 -13.86 -9.24
CA SER A 374 -10.55 -13.35 -9.05
C SER A 374 -11.51 -14.46 -8.63
N GLY A 375 -11.37 -15.65 -9.22
CA GLY A 375 -12.17 -16.82 -8.84
C GLY A 375 -11.74 -17.49 -7.54
N LEU A 376 -10.66 -17.05 -6.90
CA LEU A 376 -10.20 -17.53 -5.60
C LEU A 376 -10.44 -16.54 -4.45
N TYR A 377 -10.89 -15.31 -4.72
CA TYR A 377 -11.26 -14.37 -3.67
C TYR A 377 -12.55 -14.78 -2.96
N PHE A 378 -13.63 -15.01 -3.69
CA PHE A 378 -14.98 -15.24 -3.15
C PHE A 378 -15.46 -16.66 -3.45
N ARG A 379 -14.92 -17.66 -2.74
CA ARG A 379 -15.16 -19.10 -3.02
C ARG A 379 -16.51 -19.62 -2.52
N ASP A 380 -17.13 -18.90 -1.60
CA ASP A 380 -18.49 -19.09 -1.11
C ASP A 380 -19.54 -18.34 -1.94
N GLY A 381 -19.16 -17.78 -3.11
CA GLY A 381 -20.01 -16.91 -3.91
C GLY A 381 -20.21 -15.52 -3.28
N ALA A 382 -19.31 -15.12 -2.39
CA ALA A 382 -19.39 -13.91 -1.57
C ALA A 382 -20.62 -13.89 -0.63
N ALA A 383 -20.98 -15.04 -0.08
CA ALA A 383 -22.13 -15.17 0.81
C ALA A 383 -21.96 -14.35 2.09
N GLU A 384 -20.75 -14.33 2.67
CA GLU A 384 -20.43 -13.59 3.90
C GLU A 384 -20.50 -12.07 3.67
N GLU A 385 -19.97 -11.57 2.53
CA GLU A 385 -20.07 -10.16 2.15
C GLU A 385 -21.51 -9.72 1.91
N ARG A 386 -22.28 -10.55 1.19
CA ARG A 386 -23.71 -10.30 0.91
C ARG A 386 -24.51 -10.22 2.19
N GLU A 387 -24.34 -11.19 3.09
CA GLU A 387 -25.00 -11.19 4.40
C GLU A 387 -24.66 -9.91 5.19
N ALA A 388 -23.38 -9.51 5.22
CA ALA A 388 -22.96 -8.34 5.97
C ALA A 388 -23.53 -7.03 5.40
N ILE A 389 -23.57 -6.86 4.07
CA ILE A 389 -24.13 -5.66 3.42
C ILE A 389 -25.66 -5.63 3.58
N ASP A 390 -26.33 -6.75 3.28
CA ASP A 390 -27.79 -6.84 3.30
C ASP A 390 -28.38 -6.69 4.71
N ALA A 391 -27.65 -7.09 5.76
CA ALA A 391 -28.09 -6.99 7.15
C ALA A 391 -28.35 -5.55 7.62
N SER A 392 -27.70 -4.54 7.03
CA SER A 392 -27.94 -3.12 7.33
C SER A 392 -28.93 -2.48 6.36
N GLY A 393 -29.18 -3.10 5.20
CA GLY A 393 -29.91 -2.50 4.09
C GLY A 393 -29.14 -1.35 3.43
N GLU A 394 -27.84 -1.28 3.61
CA GLU A 394 -26.99 -0.30 2.93
C GLU A 394 -26.88 -0.59 1.43
N PRO A 395 -26.77 0.44 0.55
CA PRO A 395 -26.58 0.21 -0.87
C PRO A 395 -25.20 -0.38 -1.16
N TRP A 396 -25.14 -1.25 -2.17
CA TRP A 396 -23.88 -1.72 -2.73
C TRP A 396 -23.15 -0.56 -3.40
N ARG A 397 -21.87 -0.34 -3.02
CA ARG A 397 -21.04 0.64 -3.72
C ARG A 397 -20.69 0.12 -5.12
N PRO A 398 -20.51 1.02 -6.12
CA PRO A 398 -20.33 0.60 -7.52
C PRO A 398 -19.20 -0.40 -7.73
N LEU A 399 -18.02 -0.18 -7.11
CA LEU A 399 -16.87 -1.09 -7.26
C LEU A 399 -17.01 -2.37 -6.42
N THR A 400 -17.75 -2.36 -5.31
CA THR A 400 -18.13 -3.58 -4.58
C THR A 400 -19.04 -4.45 -5.43
N HIS A 401 -20.03 -3.84 -6.09
CA HIS A 401 -20.92 -4.52 -7.03
C HIS A 401 -20.13 -5.11 -8.21
N PHE A 402 -19.22 -4.32 -8.79
CA PHE A 402 -18.36 -4.73 -9.90
C PHE A 402 -17.52 -5.97 -9.57
N ILE A 403 -16.81 -5.99 -8.42
CA ILE A 403 -15.89 -7.09 -8.11
C ILE A 403 -16.60 -8.36 -7.62
N ILE A 404 -17.81 -8.25 -7.07
CA ILE A 404 -18.57 -9.37 -6.50
C ILE A 404 -19.69 -9.81 -7.43
N THR A 405 -20.56 -8.89 -7.87
CA THR A 405 -21.81 -9.23 -8.57
C THR A 405 -21.61 -9.32 -10.07
N ASP A 406 -20.87 -8.38 -10.67
CA ASP A 406 -20.61 -8.35 -12.11
C ASP A 406 -19.48 -9.29 -12.53
N ASN A 407 -18.72 -9.82 -11.57
CA ASN A 407 -17.59 -10.69 -11.84
C ASN A 407 -18.04 -12.15 -12.08
N PRO A 408 -17.91 -12.68 -13.30
CA PRO A 408 -18.37 -14.02 -13.64
C PRO A 408 -17.58 -15.15 -12.94
N ASP A 409 -16.41 -14.85 -12.38
CA ASP A 409 -15.58 -15.81 -11.67
C ASP A 409 -16.03 -16.03 -10.22
N VAL A 410 -16.88 -15.14 -9.67
CA VAL A 410 -17.43 -15.23 -8.31
C VAL A 410 -18.59 -16.21 -8.29
N LYS A 411 -18.37 -17.36 -7.66
CA LYS A 411 -19.40 -18.39 -7.45
C LYS A 411 -19.03 -19.27 -6.28
N GLU A 412 -20.03 -19.86 -5.66
CA GLU A 412 -19.83 -20.93 -4.69
C GLU A 412 -19.10 -22.12 -5.35
N LEU A 413 -18.03 -22.58 -4.73
CA LEU A 413 -17.20 -23.68 -5.20
C LEU A 413 -17.39 -24.91 -4.30
N SER A 414 -17.61 -26.07 -4.92
CA SER A 414 -17.43 -27.34 -4.22
C SER A 414 -15.96 -27.53 -3.81
N VAL A 415 -15.72 -28.39 -2.82
CA VAL A 415 -14.34 -28.72 -2.37
C VAL A 415 -13.48 -29.20 -3.55
N SER A 416 -14.03 -30.01 -4.45
CA SER A 416 -13.29 -30.51 -5.62
C SER A 416 -12.95 -29.40 -6.62
N GLU A 417 -13.86 -28.46 -6.87
CA GLU A 417 -13.59 -27.30 -7.71
C GLU A 417 -12.53 -26.37 -7.07
N LEU A 418 -12.61 -26.16 -5.75
CA LEU A 418 -11.62 -25.39 -5.02
C LEU A 418 -10.22 -26.01 -5.13
N TRP A 419 -10.10 -27.35 -4.98
CA TRP A 419 -8.82 -28.04 -5.17
C TRP A 419 -8.32 -27.89 -6.60
N GLY A 420 -9.17 -28.01 -7.61
CA GLY A 420 -8.80 -27.81 -9.02
C GLY A 420 -8.28 -26.39 -9.30
N ARG A 421 -8.97 -25.36 -8.79
CA ARG A 421 -8.50 -23.97 -8.91
C ARG A 421 -7.19 -23.70 -8.13
N THR A 422 -7.02 -24.33 -6.98
CA THR A 422 -5.78 -24.25 -6.19
C THR A 422 -4.61 -24.88 -6.95
N GLN A 423 -4.82 -26.04 -7.58
CA GLN A 423 -3.80 -26.68 -8.44
C GLN A 423 -3.45 -25.78 -9.65
N ALA A 424 -4.44 -25.16 -10.28
CA ALA A 424 -4.21 -24.23 -11.40
C ALA A 424 -3.37 -23.03 -10.95
N ARG A 425 -3.67 -22.44 -9.78
CA ARG A 425 -2.85 -21.41 -9.13
C ARG A 425 -1.39 -21.85 -8.95
N ASP A 426 -1.18 -23.04 -8.39
CA ASP A 426 0.17 -23.54 -8.08
C ASP A 426 0.95 -23.90 -9.37
N GLY A 427 0.24 -24.40 -10.38
CA GLY A 427 0.79 -24.60 -11.73
C GLY A 427 1.23 -23.28 -12.36
N TYR A 428 0.40 -22.22 -12.25
CA TYR A 428 0.75 -20.88 -12.72
C TYR A 428 1.97 -20.31 -11.97
N LYS A 429 2.04 -20.43 -10.64
CA LYS A 429 3.21 -20.02 -9.85
C LYS A 429 4.50 -20.68 -10.33
N THR A 430 4.45 -21.98 -10.58
CA THR A 430 5.60 -22.76 -11.08
C THR A 430 6.02 -22.28 -12.48
N ALA A 431 5.06 -22.12 -13.39
CA ALA A 431 5.33 -21.68 -14.74
C ALA A 431 5.88 -20.23 -14.78
N TYR A 432 5.36 -19.33 -13.92
CA TYR A 432 5.88 -17.98 -13.81
C TYR A 432 7.31 -17.93 -13.25
N ALA A 433 7.64 -18.78 -12.26
CA ALA A 433 9.00 -18.90 -11.74
C ALA A 433 9.97 -19.39 -12.83
N GLN A 434 9.57 -20.35 -13.66
CA GLN A 434 10.35 -20.81 -14.81
C GLN A 434 10.52 -19.69 -15.85
N HIS A 435 9.45 -18.95 -16.15
CA HIS A 435 9.52 -17.78 -17.01
C HIS A 435 10.52 -16.74 -16.49
N TRP A 436 10.43 -16.37 -15.20
CA TRP A 436 11.39 -15.45 -14.59
C TRP A 436 12.83 -15.94 -14.72
N ASN A 437 13.08 -17.24 -14.49
CA ASN A 437 14.41 -17.83 -14.59
C ASN A 437 14.96 -17.79 -16.03
N SER A 438 14.10 -17.87 -17.05
CA SER A 438 14.51 -17.83 -18.45
C SER A 438 14.84 -16.44 -18.98
N VAL A 439 14.36 -15.38 -18.30
CA VAL A 439 14.57 -14.00 -18.75
C VAL A 439 16.00 -13.55 -18.50
N GLY A 440 16.68 -13.10 -19.56
CA GLY A 440 18.06 -12.63 -19.51
C GLY A 440 19.12 -13.73 -19.54
N THR A 441 18.71 -15.00 -19.52
CA THR A 441 19.64 -16.11 -19.67
C THR A 441 19.82 -16.42 -21.16
N SER A 442 21.04 -16.29 -21.66
CA SER A 442 21.42 -16.89 -22.94
C SER A 442 21.68 -18.37 -22.67
N LEU A 443 20.63 -19.19 -22.68
CA LEU A 443 20.82 -20.64 -22.62
C LEU A 443 21.71 -21.07 -23.80
N PRO A 444 22.77 -21.86 -23.55
CA PRO A 444 23.49 -22.52 -24.63
C PRO A 444 22.49 -23.30 -25.47
N GLY A 445 22.58 -23.16 -26.80
CA GLY A 445 21.70 -23.90 -27.72
C GLY A 445 21.66 -25.41 -27.39
N PRO A 446 20.64 -26.15 -27.88
CA PRO A 446 20.45 -27.56 -27.59
C PRO A 446 21.67 -28.43 -27.96
N ASP A 447 22.55 -27.95 -28.83
CA ASP A 447 23.77 -28.61 -29.27
C ASP A 447 25.02 -28.27 -28.43
N SER A 448 24.88 -27.46 -27.37
CA SER A 448 26.01 -27.12 -26.51
C SER A 448 26.39 -28.31 -25.64
N LYS A 449 27.66 -28.74 -25.76
CA LYS A 449 28.29 -29.78 -24.92
C LYS A 449 28.66 -29.28 -23.52
N ALA A 450 28.20 -28.12 -23.09
CA ALA A 450 28.49 -27.61 -21.77
C ALA A 450 27.85 -28.50 -20.69
N ASP A 451 28.60 -28.73 -19.63
CA ASP A 451 28.17 -29.51 -18.49
C ASP A 451 26.91 -28.93 -17.84
N VAL A 452 26.03 -29.78 -17.31
CA VAL A 452 24.77 -29.39 -16.66
C VAL A 452 25.02 -28.42 -15.50
N GLU A 453 26.11 -28.64 -14.72
CA GLU A 453 26.48 -27.75 -13.62
C GLU A 453 26.93 -26.37 -14.08
N VAL A 454 27.68 -26.27 -15.18
CA VAL A 454 28.10 -24.98 -15.77
C VAL A 454 26.89 -24.21 -16.33
N LYS A 455 25.91 -24.92 -16.89
CA LYS A 455 24.64 -24.30 -17.33
C LYS A 455 23.85 -23.74 -16.17
N ALA A 456 23.71 -24.50 -15.08
CA ALA A 456 22.98 -24.06 -13.88
C ALA A 456 23.64 -22.84 -13.21
N MET A 457 24.96 -22.77 -13.14
CA MET A 457 25.68 -21.60 -12.64
C MET A 457 25.48 -20.37 -13.54
N ALA A 458 25.57 -20.54 -14.86
CA ALA A 458 25.34 -19.44 -15.80
C ALA A 458 23.89 -18.91 -15.76
N GLU A 459 22.92 -19.78 -15.51
CA GLU A 459 21.53 -19.37 -15.27
C GLU A 459 21.42 -18.48 -14.02
N LEU A 460 21.99 -18.90 -12.89
CA LEU A 460 21.97 -18.14 -11.65
C LEU A 460 22.65 -16.76 -11.80
N GLU A 461 23.77 -16.69 -12.51
CA GLU A 461 24.49 -15.44 -12.75
C GLU A 461 23.71 -14.44 -13.65
N ASN A 462 22.88 -14.97 -14.54
CA ASN A 462 22.15 -14.18 -15.54
C ASN A 462 20.70 -13.92 -15.21
N MET A 463 20.16 -14.40 -14.09
CA MET A 463 18.79 -14.11 -13.67
C MET A 463 18.58 -12.63 -13.35
N VAL A 464 17.39 -12.16 -13.67
CA VAL A 464 16.88 -10.85 -13.22
C VAL A 464 16.67 -10.87 -11.71
N ASP A 465 17.18 -9.88 -11.01
CA ASP A 465 17.08 -9.76 -9.55
C ASP A 465 15.72 -9.25 -9.12
N VAL A 466 15.24 -8.20 -9.79
CA VAL A 466 13.95 -7.53 -9.51
C VAL A 466 13.27 -7.13 -10.81
N ILE A 467 11.94 -6.99 -10.77
CA ILE A 467 11.14 -6.50 -11.91
C ILE A 467 10.67 -5.09 -11.59
N LEU A 468 10.95 -4.14 -12.49
CA LEU A 468 10.36 -2.81 -12.50
C LEU A 468 9.11 -2.84 -13.38
N THR A 469 7.97 -2.38 -12.84
CA THR A 469 6.67 -2.45 -13.53
C THR A 469 5.73 -1.33 -13.07
N PRO A 470 4.69 -0.97 -13.85
CA PRO A 470 3.60 -0.14 -13.39
C PRO A 470 2.91 -0.71 -12.15
N THR A 471 2.30 0.16 -11.35
CA THR A 471 1.43 -0.26 -10.22
C THR A 471 -0.04 -0.36 -10.66
N GLY A 472 -0.39 0.27 -11.74
CA GLY A 472 -1.71 0.25 -12.37
C GLY A 472 -1.63 0.70 -13.82
N PRO A 473 -2.73 0.65 -14.57
CA PRO A 473 -2.74 1.09 -15.97
C PRO A 473 -2.52 2.60 -16.12
N GLY A 474 -2.76 3.38 -15.07
CA GLY A 474 -2.58 4.84 -15.06
C GLY A 474 -2.17 5.35 -13.70
N CYS A 475 -2.14 6.68 -13.57
CA CYS A 475 -2.18 7.36 -12.29
C CYS A 475 -3.55 7.11 -11.64
N ALA A 476 -3.82 7.74 -10.47
CA ALA A 476 -5.10 7.63 -9.80
C ALA A 476 -6.26 7.88 -10.78
N PRO A 477 -7.18 6.92 -11.00
CA PRO A 477 -8.31 7.14 -11.89
C PRO A 477 -9.41 8.01 -11.24
N PRO A 478 -10.38 8.52 -12.01
CA PRO A 478 -11.60 9.09 -11.47
C PRO A 478 -12.34 8.11 -10.56
N HIS A 479 -13.22 8.66 -9.69
CA HIS A 479 -14.03 7.85 -8.79
C HIS A 479 -14.88 6.83 -9.55
N ASP A 480 -15.12 5.67 -8.94
CA ASP A 480 -15.85 4.51 -9.48
C ASP A 480 -15.22 3.86 -10.74
N CYS A 481 -13.96 4.22 -11.07
CA CYS A 481 -13.31 3.77 -12.30
C CYS A 481 -12.17 2.78 -12.09
N SER A 482 -11.79 2.42 -10.87
CA SER A 482 -10.69 1.50 -10.56
C SER A 482 -11.04 0.03 -10.83
N ARG A 483 -11.21 -0.35 -12.12
CA ARG A 483 -11.70 -1.68 -12.49
C ARG A 483 -10.62 -2.68 -12.88
N TYR A 484 -9.41 -2.26 -13.19
CA TYR A 484 -8.33 -3.16 -13.59
C TYR A 484 -7.29 -3.36 -12.47
N TRP A 485 -7.12 -4.61 -12.02
CA TRP A 485 -6.23 -4.99 -10.92
C TRP A 485 -4.99 -5.78 -11.36
N GLY A 486 -4.84 -6.03 -12.67
CA GLY A 486 -3.81 -6.93 -13.21
C GLY A 486 -2.39 -6.58 -12.76
N TYR A 487 -2.05 -5.28 -12.69
CA TYR A 487 -0.73 -4.84 -12.28
C TYR A 487 -0.41 -5.05 -10.79
N THR A 488 -1.41 -5.27 -9.94
CA THR A 488 -1.20 -5.53 -8.51
C THR A 488 -1.55 -6.97 -8.12
N ALA A 489 -2.72 -7.47 -8.51
CA ALA A 489 -3.23 -8.78 -8.13
C ALA A 489 -2.33 -9.93 -8.60
N GLN A 490 -1.64 -9.78 -9.74
CA GLN A 490 -0.61 -10.69 -10.25
C GLN A 490 0.38 -11.11 -9.16
N TRP A 491 0.86 -10.14 -8.39
CA TRP A 491 1.89 -10.38 -7.37
C TRP A 491 1.32 -10.97 -6.08
N ASN A 492 0.02 -10.76 -5.81
CA ASN A 492 -0.67 -11.48 -4.74
C ASN A 492 -0.84 -12.95 -5.08
N LEU A 493 -1.21 -13.25 -6.34
CA LEU A 493 -1.32 -14.64 -6.83
C LEU A 493 0.00 -15.39 -6.68
N LEU A 494 1.11 -14.74 -7.05
CA LEU A 494 2.46 -15.30 -6.98
C LEU A 494 3.06 -15.28 -5.56
N ASP A 495 2.50 -14.46 -4.68
CA ASP A 495 3.05 -14.16 -3.33
C ASP A 495 4.45 -13.53 -3.38
N TYR A 496 4.69 -12.63 -4.32
CA TYR A 496 5.94 -11.91 -4.47
C TYR A 496 5.89 -10.56 -3.74
N PRO A 497 6.92 -10.19 -2.96
CA PRO A 497 6.99 -8.89 -2.30
C PRO A 497 7.07 -7.78 -3.34
N CYS A 498 6.38 -6.66 -3.08
CA CYS A 498 6.33 -5.51 -3.97
C CYS A 498 6.53 -4.22 -3.19
N LEU A 499 7.33 -3.33 -3.74
CA LEU A 499 7.66 -2.03 -3.14
C LEU A 499 7.34 -0.92 -4.11
N VAL A 500 6.30 -0.14 -3.79
CA VAL A 500 5.90 1.06 -4.54
C VAL A 500 6.74 2.24 -4.10
N PHE A 501 7.13 3.06 -5.07
CA PHE A 501 7.91 4.28 -4.85
C PHE A 501 7.47 5.40 -5.80
N PRO A 502 7.45 6.65 -5.31
CA PRO A 502 7.15 7.81 -6.15
C PRO A 502 8.37 8.15 -7.04
N THR A 503 8.10 8.50 -8.30
CA THR A 503 9.15 8.99 -9.21
C THR A 503 9.50 10.46 -8.98
N GLY A 504 8.63 11.23 -8.32
CA GLY A 504 8.72 12.69 -8.24
C GLY A 504 8.18 13.41 -9.48
N LEU A 505 7.59 12.69 -10.42
CA LEU A 505 6.86 13.23 -11.56
C LEU A 505 5.36 13.24 -11.29
N GLN A 506 4.65 14.13 -11.98
CA GLN A 506 3.18 14.22 -11.97
C GLN A 506 2.65 14.17 -13.40
N ALA A 507 1.43 13.68 -13.56
CA ALA A 507 0.74 13.76 -14.85
C ALA A 507 0.43 15.21 -15.23
N GLY A 508 0.57 15.54 -16.50
CA GLY A 508 0.40 16.89 -17.02
C GLY A 508 -0.01 16.93 -18.48
N SER A 509 -0.05 18.14 -19.06
CA SER A 509 -0.45 18.36 -20.45
C SER A 509 0.51 17.79 -21.49
N GLU A 510 1.71 17.41 -21.09
CA GLU A 510 2.70 16.72 -21.92
C GLU A 510 2.31 15.27 -22.22
N ASP A 511 1.50 14.66 -21.39
CA ASP A 511 1.09 13.26 -21.46
C ASP A 511 -0.13 13.11 -22.41
N LYS A 512 0.07 13.35 -23.69
CA LYS A 512 -1.01 13.30 -24.69
C LYS A 512 -1.61 11.92 -24.84
N ALA A 513 -2.93 11.85 -25.04
CA ALA A 513 -3.60 10.59 -25.38
C ALA A 513 -3.08 10.00 -26.71
N ASP A 514 -3.01 8.68 -26.79
CA ASP A 514 -2.64 7.95 -28.00
C ASP A 514 -3.89 7.69 -28.86
N GLU A 515 -4.25 8.66 -29.69
CA GLU A 515 -5.45 8.61 -30.54
C GLU A 515 -5.41 7.49 -31.60
N GLY A 516 -4.22 7.02 -31.96
CA GLY A 516 -4.03 5.95 -32.95
C GLY A 516 -4.01 4.54 -32.38
N TYR A 517 -4.17 4.39 -31.07
CA TYR A 517 -4.08 3.09 -30.44
C TYR A 517 -5.32 2.23 -30.69
N MET A 518 -5.07 0.97 -31.01
CA MET A 518 -6.13 -0.05 -31.16
C MET A 518 -6.15 -0.97 -29.93
N PRO A 519 -7.18 -0.89 -29.08
CA PRO A 519 -7.26 -1.72 -27.88
C PRO A 519 -7.27 -3.23 -28.16
N ARG A 520 -6.64 -3.99 -27.28
CA ARG A 520 -6.42 -5.45 -27.39
C ARG A 520 -7.65 -6.26 -27.00
N ASN A 521 -8.42 -5.74 -26.05
CA ASN A 521 -9.59 -6.36 -25.43
C ASN A 521 -10.49 -5.29 -24.79
N GLU A 522 -11.62 -5.68 -24.21
CA GLU A 522 -12.59 -4.75 -23.61
C GLU A 522 -12.05 -4.03 -22.36
N GLN A 523 -11.20 -4.67 -21.55
CA GLN A 523 -10.58 -4.01 -20.38
C GLN A 523 -9.58 -2.95 -20.81
N ASP A 524 -8.80 -3.22 -21.84
CA ASP A 524 -7.85 -2.29 -22.43
C ASP A 524 -8.58 -1.10 -23.07
N LYS A 525 -9.67 -1.39 -23.81
CA LYS A 525 -10.55 -0.38 -24.38
C LYS A 525 -11.12 0.55 -23.30
N TYR A 526 -11.67 -0.02 -22.23
CA TYR A 526 -12.21 0.74 -21.11
C TYR A 526 -11.16 1.70 -20.51
N ASN A 527 -9.94 1.20 -20.23
CA ASN A 527 -8.88 2.03 -19.67
C ASN A 527 -8.36 3.09 -20.65
N HIS A 528 -8.26 2.74 -21.94
CA HIS A 528 -7.85 3.69 -22.97
C HIS A 528 -8.86 4.84 -23.14
N GLU A 529 -10.17 4.54 -23.19
CA GLU A 529 -11.24 5.54 -23.31
C GLU A 529 -11.39 6.40 -22.04
N LEU A 530 -11.01 5.88 -20.87
CA LEU A 530 -11.01 6.60 -19.61
C LEU A 530 -9.94 7.71 -19.57
N TYR A 531 -8.85 7.56 -20.31
CA TYR A 531 -7.74 8.49 -20.24
C TYR A 531 -8.00 9.80 -21.00
N LYS A 532 -8.04 10.89 -20.23
CA LYS A 532 -8.10 12.29 -20.74
C LYS A 532 -7.06 13.09 -19.95
N PRO A 533 -6.00 13.62 -20.60
CA PRO A 533 -4.88 14.27 -19.90
C PRO A 533 -5.28 15.29 -18.83
N GLU A 534 -6.27 16.12 -19.12
CA GLU A 534 -6.77 17.17 -18.23
C GLU A 534 -7.37 16.64 -16.92
N THR A 535 -7.95 15.42 -16.94
CA THR A 535 -8.53 14.78 -15.76
C THR A 535 -7.46 14.38 -14.75
N TYR A 536 -6.26 14.02 -15.24
CA TYR A 536 -5.19 13.47 -14.42
C TYR A 536 -4.15 14.50 -13.96
N THR A 537 -4.41 15.79 -14.23
CA THR A 537 -3.49 16.87 -13.84
C THR A 537 -3.09 16.75 -12.36
N ASP A 538 -1.80 16.91 -12.08
CA ASP A 538 -1.13 16.81 -10.78
C ASP A 538 -1.10 15.41 -10.15
N ALA A 539 -1.72 14.39 -10.75
CA ALA A 539 -1.68 13.03 -10.21
C ALA A 539 -0.24 12.51 -10.15
N PRO A 540 0.22 11.95 -9.00
CA PRO A 540 1.57 11.40 -8.88
C PRO A 540 1.81 10.25 -9.83
N ILE A 541 3.03 10.18 -10.39
CA ILE A 541 3.52 9.03 -11.16
C ILE A 541 4.39 8.19 -10.24
N SER A 542 3.91 6.98 -9.94
CA SER A 542 4.62 6.01 -9.11
C SER A 542 4.81 4.70 -9.86
N LEU A 543 5.85 3.97 -9.50
CA LEU A 543 6.19 2.66 -10.05
C LEU A 543 6.37 1.65 -8.91
N GLN A 544 6.48 0.37 -9.24
CA GLN A 544 6.79 -0.66 -8.26
C GLN A 544 7.97 -1.53 -8.70
N LEU A 545 8.74 -1.98 -7.70
CA LEU A 545 9.66 -3.09 -7.84
C LEU A 545 9.05 -4.35 -7.25
N VAL A 546 9.29 -5.48 -7.90
CA VAL A 546 8.85 -6.81 -7.48
C VAL A 546 10.08 -7.68 -7.26
N GLY A 547 10.13 -8.31 -6.08
CA GLY A 547 11.16 -9.28 -5.71
C GLY A 547 10.63 -10.71 -5.73
N ARG A 548 11.53 -11.69 -5.56
CA ARG A 548 11.14 -13.08 -5.35
C ARG A 548 10.64 -13.28 -3.92
N ARG A 549 9.83 -14.29 -3.75
CA ARG A 549 9.28 -14.66 -2.44
C ARG A 549 10.40 -14.83 -1.40
N TYR A 550 10.24 -14.20 -0.23
CA TYR A 550 11.22 -14.15 0.86
C TYR A 550 12.55 -13.43 0.55
N GLU A 551 12.57 -12.59 -0.49
CA GLU A 551 13.67 -11.66 -0.77
C GLU A 551 13.28 -10.21 -0.44
N ASP A 552 12.50 -10.00 0.60
CA ASP A 552 11.98 -8.71 1.03
C ASP A 552 13.09 -7.68 1.28
N GLU A 553 14.15 -8.07 1.99
CA GLU A 553 15.29 -7.22 2.31
C GLU A 553 16.13 -6.89 1.06
N LYS A 554 16.30 -7.87 0.17
CA LYS A 554 17.01 -7.66 -1.12
C LYS A 554 16.25 -6.68 -2.00
N LEU A 555 14.91 -6.75 -1.99
CA LEU A 555 14.07 -5.81 -2.75
C LEU A 555 14.22 -4.37 -2.25
N ILE A 556 14.30 -4.18 -0.92
CA ILE A 556 14.56 -2.87 -0.32
C ILE A 556 15.94 -2.36 -0.74
N GLU A 557 16.98 -3.17 -0.64
CA GLU A 557 18.34 -2.80 -1.04
C GLU A 557 18.44 -2.49 -2.54
N ALA A 558 17.71 -3.22 -3.37
CA ALA A 558 17.63 -2.95 -4.81
C ALA A 558 17.03 -1.56 -5.09
N LEU A 559 15.97 -1.18 -4.36
CA LEU A 559 15.39 0.15 -4.50
C LEU A 559 16.32 1.24 -3.97
N GLU A 560 17.03 1.03 -2.85
CA GLU A 560 18.06 1.96 -2.35
C GLU A 560 19.09 2.25 -3.45
N MET A 561 19.59 1.22 -4.12
CA MET A 561 20.54 1.38 -5.24
C MET A 561 19.93 2.13 -6.44
N ILE A 562 18.69 1.86 -6.79
CA ILE A 562 17.99 2.56 -7.87
C ILE A 562 17.79 4.05 -7.52
N ILE A 563 17.38 4.35 -6.30
CA ILE A 563 17.21 5.73 -5.81
C ILE A 563 18.53 6.48 -5.89
N GLU A 564 19.61 5.89 -5.40
CA GLU A 564 20.96 6.47 -5.40
C GLU A 564 21.43 6.78 -6.84
N VAL A 565 21.32 5.81 -7.74
CA VAL A 565 21.82 5.93 -9.12
C VAL A 565 20.96 6.87 -9.95
N ALA A 566 19.65 6.79 -9.85
CA ALA A 566 18.74 7.62 -10.65
C ALA A 566 18.56 9.03 -10.10
N GLY A 567 18.90 9.26 -8.81
CA GLY A 567 18.60 10.52 -8.12
C GLY A 567 17.10 10.72 -7.89
N LEU A 568 16.40 9.67 -7.43
CA LEU A 568 14.97 9.76 -7.11
C LEU A 568 14.75 10.44 -5.75
N PRO A 569 13.63 11.16 -5.58
CA PRO A 569 12.64 11.52 -6.62
C PRO A 569 13.16 12.60 -7.57
N PHE A 570 12.71 12.60 -8.83
CA PHE A 570 13.12 13.57 -9.85
C PHE A 570 12.65 15.01 -9.59
N GLY A 571 11.76 15.18 -8.63
CA GLY A 571 11.23 16.47 -8.18
C GLY A 571 10.43 16.29 -6.89
N ASP A 572 10.14 17.38 -6.19
CA ASP A 572 9.18 17.35 -5.08
C ASP A 572 7.78 17.65 -5.63
N VAL A 573 6.95 16.63 -5.71
CA VAL A 573 5.56 16.74 -6.21
C VAL A 573 4.69 17.69 -5.39
N ARG A 574 5.15 18.12 -4.19
CA ARG A 574 4.43 18.99 -3.27
C ARG A 574 4.61 20.48 -3.52
N VAL A 575 5.62 20.86 -4.29
CA VAL A 575 6.00 22.26 -4.48
C VAL A 575 5.64 22.72 -5.89
N LYS A 576 4.35 22.92 -6.12
CA LYS A 576 3.93 24.01 -7.03
C LYS A 576 3.41 25.13 -6.13
N GLN A 577 4.26 26.18 -5.99
CA GLN A 577 3.89 27.43 -5.31
C GLN A 577 2.75 28.15 -6.03
#